data_876bb51657aa7ab34e24b07107a3f63c
#
_entry.id   876bb51657aa7ab34e24b07107a3f63c
#
_cell.length_a   1.000
_cell.length_b   1.000
_cell.length_c   1.000
_cell.angle_alpha   90.00
_cell.angle_beta   90.00
_cell.angle_gamma   90.00
#
_symmetry.space_group_name_H-M   'P 1'
#
loop_
_entity.id
_entity.type
_entity.pdbx_description
1 polymer ?
#
loop_
_entity_poly.entity_id
_entity_poly.type
_entity_poly.pdbx_seq_one_letter_code
_entity_poly.pdbx_strand_id
1 'polypeptide(L)'
;MSPYRGISLATFFGCAPAVDPHRPKNSFWYYILKDQVTPKVLFDFICNPIGQKNGVANYAPYGLRKVEAALLRDGYKREEVVVAHPDHVDKFIGPETEVVGTYEMDPLGMGPVTMTFTYGIKQTSYDEFYNRDLHMKINAAKKKNGSHAKVIAGASGTWQYNYDPKKIQEYGLYAVLEGELGGIAPEIDGHAGEFFNKLIAGEFENMNPFVKSDFKVEVKEFGKDNEKFHGRFIHYWDEPDVESIPNIVEPSMHGMVEVMRGCGRGCKFCDVTLRPLRYYSPEKVKQEIEVNIKKGGQRNAWLHSDDIFVYGLDPRKTKNMAPNRDALEELFKAVMSCGIEHTNPTHGTLAGAIADEKLLPSLSKIIKSGPNNKTGVQCGFETGSLRLIGKYADRKLAPYKPEEWHWVVKEGVKTLNENHWIPAFTLIMG
;
A
#
# COMPACT_ATOMS: atom_id res chain seq x y z
N MET A 1 3.58 1.07 13.24
CA MET A 1 4.95 1.45 12.86
C MET A 1 5.44 0.49 11.81
N SER A 2 6.31 0.92 10.93
CA SER A 2 6.71 0.14 9.78
C SER A 2 8.17 -0.27 9.88
N PRO A 3 8.55 -1.50 9.49
CA PRO A 3 9.95 -1.86 9.26
C PRO A 3 10.47 -1.13 8.02
N TYR A 4 10.79 0.13 8.15
CA TYR A 4 11.07 1.06 7.06
C TYR A 4 12.05 0.61 6.01
N ARG A 5 13.08 -0.12 6.46
CA ARG A 5 14.17 -0.49 5.56
C ARG A 5 13.73 -1.44 4.48
N GLY A 6 12.68 -2.21 4.73
CA GLY A 6 12.08 -3.09 3.76
C GLY A 6 10.91 -2.47 2.99
N ILE A 7 10.01 -1.82 3.71
CA ILE A 7 8.73 -1.35 3.15
C ILE A 7 8.85 -0.16 2.23
N SER A 8 9.75 0.79 2.54
CA SER A 8 9.94 1.93 1.64
C SER A 8 10.18 1.52 0.21
N LEU A 9 10.56 0.29 0.01
CA LEU A 9 10.99 -0.23 -1.26
C LEU A 9 10.00 -1.20 -1.89
N ALA A 10 9.13 -1.82 -1.11
CA ALA A 10 8.00 -2.56 -1.65
C ALA A 10 7.01 -1.63 -2.39
N THR A 11 6.87 -0.39 -1.93
CA THR A 11 6.16 0.67 -2.67
C THR A 11 6.85 1.10 -3.96
N PHE A 12 8.15 0.93 -4.06
CA PHE A 12 8.91 1.20 -5.28
C PHE A 12 8.66 0.22 -6.42
N PHE A 13 8.07 -0.91 -6.12
CA PHE A 13 7.84 -1.94 -7.12
C PHE A 13 6.85 -1.54 -8.19
N GLY A 14 5.94 -0.65 -7.88
CA GLY A 14 5.01 -0.11 -8.84
C GLY A 14 5.63 0.84 -9.87
N CYS A 15 6.85 1.29 -9.63
CA CYS A 15 7.44 2.30 -10.48
C CYS A 15 8.82 1.82 -10.94
N ALA A 16 9.00 1.74 -12.22
CA ALA A 16 10.27 1.32 -12.79
C ALA A 16 11.45 2.09 -12.15
N PRO A 17 12.52 1.39 -11.76
CA PRO A 17 13.70 2.01 -11.14
C PRO A 17 14.32 3.13 -11.95
N ALA A 18 13.97 3.21 -13.22
CA ALA A 18 14.47 4.21 -14.16
C ALA A 18 13.84 5.60 -14.00
N VAL A 19 12.86 5.76 -13.11
CA VAL A 19 11.96 6.91 -13.16
C VAL A 19 12.12 7.90 -12.01
N ASP A 20 12.84 7.56 -10.96
CA ASP A 20 13.27 8.56 -9.99
C ASP A 20 14.59 9.19 -10.44
N PRO A 21 14.58 10.37 -11.09
CA PRO A 21 15.78 11.03 -11.54
C PRO A 21 16.68 11.45 -10.38
N HIS A 22 16.16 11.49 -9.16
CA HIS A 22 16.88 11.87 -7.96
C HIS A 22 17.47 10.67 -7.20
N ARG A 23 16.99 9.42 -7.47
CA ARG A 23 17.46 8.19 -6.80
C ARG A 23 17.54 6.95 -7.70
N PRO A 24 17.91 7.02 -8.97
CA PRO A 24 17.85 5.87 -9.88
C PRO A 24 18.79 4.72 -9.47
N LYS A 25 19.86 5.03 -8.74
CA LYS A 25 20.85 4.04 -8.31
C LYS A 25 20.36 3.20 -7.12
N ASN A 26 19.57 3.77 -6.23
CA ASN A 26 19.16 3.11 -5.00
C ASN A 26 18.05 2.06 -5.23
N SER A 27 17.12 2.32 -6.15
CA SER A 27 16.04 1.40 -6.48
C SER A 27 16.53 0.09 -7.10
N PHE A 28 17.45 0.18 -8.06
CA PHE A 28 18.02 -0.99 -8.73
C PHE A 28 18.75 -1.93 -7.76
N TRP A 29 19.57 -1.37 -6.88
CA TRP A 29 20.34 -2.14 -5.90
C TRP A 29 19.46 -2.80 -4.86
N TYR A 30 18.35 -2.20 -4.50
CA TYR A 30 17.42 -2.82 -3.58
C TYR A 30 16.83 -4.14 -4.11
N TYR A 31 16.49 -4.22 -5.37
CA TYR A 31 15.99 -5.46 -5.95
C TYR A 31 17.02 -6.58 -5.90
N ILE A 32 18.27 -6.24 -6.11
CA ILE A 32 19.37 -7.20 -6.04
C ILE A 32 19.70 -7.57 -4.59
N LEU A 33 19.47 -6.65 -3.65
CA LEU A 33 19.89 -6.75 -2.27
C LEU A 33 18.76 -7.15 -1.32
N LYS A 34 17.60 -7.53 -1.84
CA LYS A 34 16.39 -7.74 -1.04
C LYS A 34 16.48 -8.88 -0.02
N ASP A 35 17.38 -9.81 -0.20
CA ASP A 35 17.54 -10.95 0.69
C ASP A 35 18.79 -10.85 1.58
N GLN A 36 18.83 -11.67 2.65
CA GLN A 36 19.95 -11.70 3.59
C GLN A 36 21.27 -12.24 3.02
N VAL A 37 21.33 -12.66 1.76
CA VAL A 37 22.59 -12.95 1.07
C VAL A 37 23.42 -11.68 0.93
N THR A 38 22.75 -10.54 0.81
CA THR A 38 23.43 -9.25 0.87
C THR A 38 23.77 -8.92 2.33
N PRO A 39 25.04 -8.64 2.65
CA PRO A 39 25.41 -8.23 3.99
C PRO A 39 24.59 -7.04 4.47
N LYS A 40 24.06 -7.12 5.69
CA LYS A 40 23.23 -6.08 6.30
C LYS A 40 23.86 -4.68 6.25
N VAL A 41 25.17 -4.58 6.45
CA VAL A 41 25.90 -3.33 6.38
C VAL A 41 25.77 -2.67 4.98
N LEU A 42 25.86 -3.48 3.93
CA LEU A 42 25.71 -2.99 2.57
C LEU A 42 24.26 -2.61 2.27
N PHE A 43 23.31 -3.42 2.74
CA PHE A 43 21.88 -3.09 2.64
C PHE A 43 21.57 -1.77 3.36
N ASP A 44 22.01 -1.61 4.59
CA ASP A 44 21.77 -0.40 5.39
C ASP A 44 22.45 0.86 4.80
N PHE A 45 23.60 0.68 4.16
CA PHE A 45 24.29 1.77 3.47
C PHE A 45 23.52 2.25 2.22
N ILE A 46 22.91 1.34 1.48
CA ILE A 46 22.18 1.66 0.25
C ILE A 46 20.74 2.08 0.57
N CYS A 47 20.11 1.40 1.53
CA CYS A 47 18.74 1.61 1.97
C CYS A 47 18.72 2.29 3.34
N ASN A 48 19.15 3.53 3.40
CA ASN A 48 19.22 4.29 4.65
C ASN A 48 17.87 4.35 5.36
N PRO A 49 17.85 4.24 6.69
CA PRO A 49 16.64 4.49 7.47
C PRO A 49 16.15 5.92 7.24
N ILE A 50 14.85 6.10 7.38
CA ILE A 50 14.25 7.44 7.27
C ILE A 50 14.76 8.35 8.39
N GLY A 51 14.66 9.66 8.16
CA GLY A 51 14.95 10.64 9.20
C GLY A 51 13.93 10.60 10.35
N GLN A 52 14.39 10.99 11.53
CA GLN A 52 13.54 11.09 12.71
C GLN A 52 13.92 12.34 13.55
N LYS A 53 12.96 12.80 14.36
CA LYS A 53 13.20 13.85 15.35
C LYS A 53 12.69 13.38 16.71
N ASN A 54 13.58 13.26 17.68
CA ASN A 54 13.27 12.77 19.03
C ASN A 54 12.61 11.37 19.08
N GLY A 55 12.85 10.54 18.06
CA GLY A 55 12.25 9.22 17.90
C GLY A 55 10.94 9.21 17.09
N VAL A 56 10.38 10.37 16.76
CA VAL A 56 9.22 10.48 15.86
C VAL A 56 9.71 10.40 14.41
N ALA A 57 9.04 9.60 13.61
CA ALA A 57 9.37 9.42 12.20
C ALA A 57 9.02 10.65 11.37
N ASN A 58 9.99 11.19 10.60
CA ASN A 58 9.74 12.32 9.70
C ASN A 58 8.79 11.93 8.56
N TYR A 59 8.90 10.69 8.09
CA TYR A 59 8.05 10.13 7.03
C TYR A 59 7.49 8.78 7.49
N ALA A 60 6.32 8.40 6.98
CA ALA A 60 5.73 7.08 7.25
C ALA A 60 5.00 6.53 6.03
N PRO A 61 4.73 5.23 5.98
CA PRO A 61 3.83 4.66 4.97
C PRO A 61 2.51 5.41 4.93
N TYR A 62 2.01 5.62 3.73
CA TYR A 62 0.79 6.41 3.52
C TYR A 62 -0.40 5.90 4.34
N GLY A 63 -0.65 4.57 4.34
CA GLY A 63 -1.74 3.99 5.13
C GLY A 63 -1.61 4.27 6.63
N LEU A 64 -0.38 4.28 7.19
CA LEU A 64 -0.16 4.64 8.59
C LEU A 64 -0.47 6.13 8.85
N ARG A 65 -0.12 7.02 7.89
CA ARG A 65 -0.50 8.45 7.97
C ARG A 65 -2.00 8.65 7.90
N LYS A 66 -2.73 7.79 7.16
CA LYS A 66 -4.20 7.82 7.13
C LYS A 66 -4.80 7.42 8.48
N VAL A 67 -4.28 6.37 9.12
CA VAL A 67 -4.74 5.97 10.47
C VAL A 67 -4.44 7.09 11.48
N GLU A 68 -3.24 7.68 11.44
CA GLU A 68 -2.89 8.84 12.28
C GLU A 68 -3.90 9.99 12.09
N ALA A 69 -4.19 10.35 10.85
CA ALA A 69 -5.11 11.42 10.53
C ALA A 69 -6.55 11.11 10.97
N ALA A 70 -6.98 9.85 10.82
CA ALA A 70 -8.28 9.41 11.24
C ALA A 70 -8.45 9.48 12.76
N LEU A 71 -7.48 9.05 13.54
CA LEU A 71 -7.51 9.15 15.00
C LEU A 71 -7.59 10.60 15.47
N LEU A 72 -6.82 11.50 14.85
CA LEU A 72 -6.87 12.93 15.20
C LEU A 72 -8.22 13.55 14.84
N ARG A 73 -8.84 13.19 13.71
CA ARG A 73 -10.19 13.61 13.36
C ARG A 73 -11.22 13.10 14.38
N ASP A 74 -11.06 11.87 14.85
CA ASP A 74 -11.99 11.19 15.75
C ASP A 74 -11.82 11.63 17.22
N GLY A 75 -11.00 12.66 17.47
CA GLY A 75 -10.89 13.34 18.76
C GLY A 75 -9.68 13.00 19.61
N TYR A 76 -8.82 12.08 19.16
CA TYR A 76 -7.53 11.85 19.83
C TYR A 76 -6.64 13.09 19.69
N LYS A 77 -5.94 13.44 20.75
CA LYS A 77 -5.03 14.58 20.73
C LYS A 77 -3.67 14.20 20.10
N ARG A 78 -2.95 15.20 19.65
CA ARG A 78 -1.62 14.99 19.02
C ARG A 78 -0.61 14.28 19.95
N GLU A 79 -0.66 14.55 21.23
CA GLU A 79 0.18 13.93 22.26
C GLU A 79 -0.21 12.48 22.55
N GLU A 80 -1.41 12.05 22.15
CA GLU A 80 -1.89 10.66 22.34
C GLU A 80 -1.57 9.76 21.15
N VAL A 81 -1.26 10.35 19.99
CA VAL A 81 -1.01 9.61 18.75
C VAL A 81 0.37 9.94 18.20
N VAL A 82 1.26 8.97 18.16
CA VAL A 82 2.62 9.13 17.65
C VAL A 82 2.93 8.10 16.57
N VAL A 83 3.55 8.53 15.50
CA VAL A 83 4.18 7.64 14.51
C VAL A 83 5.66 7.53 14.84
N ALA A 84 6.01 6.53 15.64
CA ALA A 84 7.35 6.34 16.11
C ALA A 84 8.27 5.75 15.04
N HIS A 85 9.53 6.16 15.05
CA HIS A 85 10.56 5.51 14.24
C HIS A 85 10.84 4.10 14.78
N PRO A 86 10.98 3.06 13.95
CA PRO A 86 11.18 1.68 14.38
C PRO A 86 12.38 1.46 15.33
N ASP A 87 13.45 2.22 15.15
CA ASP A 87 14.63 2.12 16.01
C ASP A 87 14.49 2.86 17.35
N HIS A 88 13.37 3.52 17.60
CA HIS A 88 13.11 4.35 18.78
C HIS A 88 11.75 4.05 19.44
N VAL A 89 11.19 2.88 19.19
CA VAL A 89 9.87 2.50 19.74
C VAL A 89 9.88 2.45 21.27
N ASP A 90 11.04 2.15 21.87
CA ASP A 90 11.22 2.10 23.33
C ASP A 90 10.95 3.43 24.02
N LYS A 91 11.05 4.56 23.31
CA LYS A 91 10.74 5.89 23.85
C LYS A 91 9.24 6.15 24.02
N PHE A 92 8.40 5.39 23.30
CA PHE A 92 6.96 5.61 23.24
C PHE A 92 6.13 4.46 23.80
N ILE A 93 6.78 3.38 24.22
CA ILE A 93 6.10 2.23 24.83
C ILE A 93 6.38 2.24 26.32
N GLY A 94 5.38 2.60 27.10
CA GLY A 94 5.44 2.71 28.55
C GLY A 94 4.12 2.28 29.20
N PRO A 95 3.98 2.49 30.54
CA PRO A 95 2.76 2.10 31.27
C PRO A 95 1.48 2.73 30.73
N GLU A 96 1.58 3.97 30.22
CA GLU A 96 0.44 4.74 29.66
C GLU A 96 0.14 4.38 28.19
N THR A 97 0.92 3.50 27.58
CA THR A 97 0.69 3.10 26.18
C THR A 97 -0.38 2.02 26.12
N GLU A 98 -1.52 2.34 25.56
CA GLU A 98 -2.65 1.40 25.42
C GLU A 98 -2.50 0.48 24.21
N VAL A 99 -2.12 1.04 23.07
CA VAL A 99 -2.03 0.30 21.81
C VAL A 99 -0.77 0.61 21.04
N VAL A 100 -0.18 -0.41 20.44
CA VAL A 100 0.90 -0.30 19.46
C VAL A 100 0.40 -0.90 18.15
N GLY A 101 0.20 -0.06 17.12
CA GLY A 101 -0.15 -0.50 15.78
C GLY A 101 1.08 -0.66 14.90
N THR A 102 1.17 -1.76 14.16
CA THR A 102 2.18 -1.96 13.11
C THR A 102 1.53 -1.92 11.73
N TYR A 103 2.25 -1.36 10.76
CA TYR A 103 1.83 -1.31 9.36
C TYR A 103 2.68 -2.31 8.56
N GLU A 104 2.05 -3.35 8.04
CA GLU A 104 2.75 -4.52 7.52
C GLU A 104 2.32 -4.83 6.08
N MET A 105 3.24 -4.62 5.14
CA MET A 105 2.99 -4.88 3.72
C MET A 105 3.40 -6.30 3.31
N ASP A 106 4.51 -6.81 3.86
CA ASP A 106 5.05 -8.14 3.56
C ASP A 106 5.75 -8.74 4.80
N PRO A 107 4.98 -8.95 5.90
CA PRO A 107 5.53 -9.28 7.21
C PRO A 107 6.32 -10.59 7.27
N LEU A 108 5.97 -11.56 6.44
CA LEU A 108 6.60 -12.89 6.42
C LEU A 108 7.33 -13.19 5.10
N GLY A 109 7.56 -12.18 4.26
CA GLY A 109 8.26 -12.34 3.00
C GLY A 109 7.49 -13.16 1.95
N MET A 110 6.17 -13.22 2.05
CA MET A 110 5.32 -14.03 1.16
C MET A 110 4.70 -13.20 0.02
N GLY A 111 5.01 -11.92 -0.06
CA GLY A 111 4.55 -11.07 -1.16
C GLY A 111 5.09 -11.56 -2.51
N PRO A 112 4.31 -11.43 -3.60
CA PRO A 112 4.70 -11.96 -4.93
C PRO A 112 6.07 -11.49 -5.39
N VAL A 113 6.40 -10.26 -5.07
CA VAL A 113 7.69 -9.66 -5.40
C VAL A 113 8.82 -10.28 -4.60
N THR A 114 8.66 -10.39 -3.29
CA THR A 114 9.65 -11.02 -2.42
C THR A 114 9.90 -12.45 -2.85
N MET A 115 8.82 -13.20 -3.09
CA MET A 115 8.91 -14.58 -3.59
C MET A 115 9.67 -14.68 -4.92
N THR A 116 9.48 -13.72 -5.82
CA THR A 116 10.21 -13.67 -7.10
C THR A 116 11.70 -13.47 -6.88
N PHE A 117 12.09 -12.52 -6.00
CA PHE A 117 13.51 -12.19 -5.79
C PHE A 117 14.23 -13.14 -4.86
N THR A 118 13.53 -13.80 -3.96
CA THR A 118 14.10 -14.88 -3.13
C THR A 118 14.06 -16.24 -3.85
N TYR A 119 13.61 -16.29 -5.11
CA TYR A 119 13.49 -17.50 -5.94
C TYR A 119 12.66 -18.63 -5.30
N GLY A 120 11.73 -18.29 -4.39
CA GLY A 120 11.00 -19.28 -3.62
C GLY A 120 11.88 -20.13 -2.69
N ILE A 121 13.18 -19.83 -2.61
CA ILE A 121 14.08 -20.43 -1.65
C ILE A 121 13.77 -19.78 -0.30
N LYS A 122 13.75 -20.54 0.78
CA LYS A 122 13.47 -20.07 2.15
C LYS A 122 14.59 -19.15 2.71
N GLN A 123 14.96 -18.14 1.96
CA GLN A 123 15.85 -17.10 2.44
C GLN A 123 14.98 -15.99 3.05
N THR A 124 15.30 -15.59 4.26
CA THR A 124 14.62 -14.49 4.94
C THR A 124 14.84 -13.21 4.16
N SER A 125 13.75 -12.60 3.72
CA SER A 125 13.81 -11.26 3.10
C SER A 125 14.12 -10.19 4.13
N TYR A 126 14.59 -9.03 3.68
CA TYR A 126 14.75 -7.89 4.58
C TYR A 126 13.41 -7.37 5.10
N ASP A 127 12.31 -7.55 4.35
CA ASP A 127 10.96 -7.22 4.83
C ASP A 127 10.62 -8.05 6.09
N GLU A 128 10.75 -9.37 6.00
CA GLU A 128 10.54 -10.27 7.14
C GLU A 128 11.54 -10.01 8.27
N PHE A 129 12.82 -9.81 7.93
CA PHE A 129 13.86 -9.54 8.93
C PHE A 129 13.54 -8.30 9.77
N TYR A 130 13.22 -7.17 9.14
CA TYR A 130 12.93 -5.93 9.86
C TYR A 130 11.56 -5.94 10.53
N ASN A 131 10.59 -6.68 9.99
CA ASN A 131 9.32 -6.88 10.66
C ASN A 131 9.52 -7.64 11.99
N ARG A 132 10.25 -8.74 11.94
CA ARG A 132 10.63 -9.50 13.15
C ARG A 132 11.42 -8.64 14.14
N ASP A 133 12.44 -7.90 13.68
CA ASP A 133 13.25 -7.00 14.52
C ASP A 133 12.37 -5.95 15.21
N LEU A 134 11.40 -5.38 14.49
CA LEU A 134 10.46 -4.41 15.07
C LEU A 134 9.63 -5.03 16.19
N HIS A 135 9.05 -6.22 15.97
CA HIS A 135 8.26 -6.90 16.99
C HIS A 135 9.09 -7.30 18.21
N MET A 136 10.35 -7.74 18.00
CA MET A 136 11.27 -8.00 19.11
C MET A 136 11.56 -6.72 19.91
N LYS A 137 11.79 -5.58 19.26
CA LYS A 137 11.98 -4.27 19.92
C LYS A 137 10.74 -3.83 20.70
N ILE A 138 9.54 -4.01 20.13
CA ILE A 138 8.27 -3.71 20.80
C ILE A 138 8.13 -4.55 22.07
N ASN A 139 8.34 -5.87 21.98
CA ASN A 139 8.21 -6.78 23.11
C ASN A 139 9.27 -6.49 24.20
N ALA A 140 10.50 -6.19 23.79
CA ALA A 140 11.57 -5.79 24.73
C ALA A 140 11.22 -4.47 25.45
N ALA A 141 10.69 -3.48 24.73
CA ALA A 141 10.27 -2.20 25.29
C ALA A 141 9.09 -2.37 26.28
N LYS A 142 8.09 -3.18 25.91
CA LYS A 142 6.96 -3.52 26.80
C LYS A 142 7.47 -4.12 28.12
N LYS A 143 8.34 -5.12 28.02
CA LYS A 143 8.92 -5.80 29.21
C LYS A 143 9.74 -4.84 30.05
N LYS A 144 10.64 -4.07 29.42
CA LYS A 144 11.54 -3.11 30.10
C LYS A 144 10.78 -2.01 30.82
N ASN A 145 9.73 -1.48 30.21
CA ASN A 145 9.01 -0.30 30.67
C ASN A 145 7.70 -0.64 31.40
N GLY A 146 7.39 -1.91 31.60
CA GLY A 146 6.15 -2.36 32.30
C GLY A 146 4.88 -2.03 31.55
N SER A 147 4.91 -2.04 30.21
CA SER A 147 3.75 -1.71 29.39
C SER A 147 2.85 -2.93 29.13
N HIS A 148 1.55 -2.72 29.25
CA HIS A 148 0.51 -3.70 28.91
C HIS A 148 -0.15 -3.45 27.55
N ALA A 149 0.44 -2.56 26.73
CA ALA A 149 -0.10 -2.18 25.43
C ALA A 149 -0.48 -3.39 24.58
N LYS A 150 -1.66 -3.31 23.95
CA LYS A 150 -2.09 -4.28 22.95
C LYS A 150 -1.36 -4.03 21.64
N VAL A 151 -0.72 -5.06 21.08
CA VAL A 151 0.00 -4.94 19.80
C VAL A 151 -0.90 -5.47 18.69
N ILE A 152 -1.18 -4.64 17.69
CA ILE A 152 -2.00 -5.02 16.54
C ILE A 152 -1.22 -4.86 15.24
N ALA A 153 -1.35 -5.84 14.35
CA ALA A 153 -0.82 -5.79 12.99
C ALA A 153 -1.93 -5.40 12.01
N GLY A 154 -1.65 -4.46 11.12
CA GLY A 154 -2.58 -4.02 10.08
C GLY A 154 -1.88 -3.79 8.74
N ALA A 155 -2.62 -3.45 7.72
CA ALA A 155 -2.27 -3.24 6.32
C ALA A 155 -2.36 -4.50 5.44
N SER A 156 -2.04 -4.34 4.17
CA SER A 156 -2.37 -5.32 3.12
C SER A 156 -1.60 -6.65 3.20
N GLY A 157 -0.54 -6.74 4.00
CA GLY A 157 0.24 -7.97 4.16
C GLY A 157 -0.25 -8.90 5.25
N THR A 158 -1.23 -8.50 6.04
CA THR A 158 -1.69 -9.25 7.22
C THR A 158 -2.30 -10.62 6.89
N TRP A 159 -2.76 -10.84 5.67
CA TRP A 159 -3.21 -12.14 5.18
C TRP A 159 -2.16 -13.25 5.36
N GLN A 160 -0.88 -12.90 5.41
CA GLN A 160 0.22 -13.87 5.57
C GLN A 160 0.17 -14.60 6.91
N TYR A 161 -0.39 -13.98 7.94
CA TYR A 161 -0.60 -14.63 9.25
C TYR A 161 -1.59 -15.80 9.20
N ASN A 162 -2.43 -15.90 8.17
CA ASN A 162 -3.27 -17.07 7.96
C ASN A 162 -2.47 -18.31 7.51
N TYR A 163 -1.28 -18.10 6.93
CA TYR A 163 -0.39 -19.18 6.47
C TYR A 163 0.65 -19.57 7.51
N ASP A 164 1.11 -18.63 8.33
CA ASP A 164 1.98 -18.92 9.49
C ASP A 164 1.46 -18.20 10.75
N PRO A 165 0.37 -18.72 11.33
CA PRO A 165 -0.26 -18.11 12.48
C PRO A 165 0.57 -18.21 13.78
N LYS A 166 1.60 -19.07 13.83
CA LYS A 166 2.55 -19.09 14.96
C LYS A 166 3.24 -17.75 15.17
N LYS A 167 3.40 -16.98 14.09
CA LYS A 167 3.99 -15.63 14.15
C LYS A 167 3.14 -14.63 14.95
N ILE A 168 1.83 -14.83 15.05
CA ILE A 168 0.96 -14.02 15.91
C ILE A 168 1.44 -14.09 17.36
N GLN A 169 1.68 -15.31 17.85
CA GLN A 169 2.20 -15.52 19.21
C GLN A 169 3.68 -15.10 19.34
N GLU A 170 4.52 -15.48 18.37
CA GLU A 170 5.96 -15.15 18.37
C GLU A 170 6.20 -13.65 18.42
N TYR A 171 5.40 -12.88 17.67
CA TYR A 171 5.49 -11.43 17.62
C TYR A 171 4.72 -10.72 18.75
N GLY A 172 4.03 -11.48 19.59
CA GLY A 172 3.28 -10.92 20.72
C GLY A 172 2.09 -10.07 20.28
N LEU A 173 1.49 -10.41 19.14
CA LEU A 173 0.31 -9.71 18.63
C LEU A 173 -0.92 -10.05 19.48
N TYR A 174 -1.63 -9.01 19.89
CA TYR A 174 -2.95 -9.14 20.45
C TYR A 174 -3.99 -9.53 19.38
N ALA A 175 -3.89 -8.89 18.21
CA ALA A 175 -4.76 -9.19 17.07
C ALA A 175 -4.12 -8.80 15.73
N VAL A 176 -4.61 -9.43 14.68
CA VAL A 176 -4.40 -9.06 13.28
C VAL A 176 -5.67 -8.35 12.79
N LEU A 177 -5.51 -7.15 12.23
CA LEU A 177 -6.61 -6.36 11.68
C LEU A 177 -6.67 -6.52 10.15
N GLU A 178 -7.82 -6.95 9.66
CA GLU A 178 -8.12 -7.04 8.24
C GLU A 178 -9.29 -6.11 7.90
N GLY A 179 -9.09 -5.21 6.94
CA GLY A 179 -10.10 -4.25 6.50
C GLY A 179 -9.55 -2.83 6.33
N GLU A 180 -10.44 -1.91 5.99
CA GLU A 180 -10.10 -0.52 5.71
C GLU A 180 -10.55 0.40 6.85
N LEU A 181 -9.65 0.81 7.74
CA LEU A 181 -9.93 1.81 8.76
C LEU A 181 -9.84 3.23 8.19
N GLY A 182 -10.62 4.14 8.75
CA GLY A 182 -10.43 5.58 8.58
C GLY A 182 -11.55 6.32 7.84
N GLY A 183 -12.49 5.62 7.21
CA GLY A 183 -13.65 6.24 6.58
C GLY A 183 -14.80 6.55 7.55
N ILE A 184 -15.77 7.29 7.08
CA ILE A 184 -17.09 7.45 7.69
C ILE A 184 -18.07 6.77 6.74
N ALA A 185 -18.74 5.72 7.19
CA ALA A 185 -19.92 5.25 6.49
C ALA A 185 -21.12 6.11 6.93
N PRO A 186 -22.03 6.47 6.01
CA PRO A 186 -23.16 7.35 6.34
C PRO A 186 -24.09 6.83 7.43
N GLU A 187 -24.06 5.54 7.71
CA GLU A 187 -24.98 4.86 8.63
C GLU A 187 -24.26 4.14 9.78
N ILE A 188 -22.92 4.20 9.84
CA ILE A 188 -22.10 3.44 10.78
C ILE A 188 -20.97 4.32 11.26
N ASP A 189 -20.83 4.45 12.57
CA ASP A 189 -19.70 5.14 13.23
C ASP A 189 -18.40 4.31 13.14
N GLY A 190 -18.12 3.71 11.98
CA GLY A 190 -16.93 2.89 11.68
C GLY A 190 -15.65 3.69 11.61
N HIS A 191 -15.40 4.52 12.61
CA HIS A 191 -14.23 5.36 12.69
C HIS A 191 -13.04 4.61 13.26
N ALA A 192 -11.84 5.00 12.88
CA ALA A 192 -10.62 4.50 13.50
C ALA A 192 -10.66 4.73 15.02
N GLY A 193 -11.19 5.86 15.47
CA GLY A 193 -11.38 6.17 16.90
C GLY A 193 -12.25 5.14 17.60
N GLU A 194 -13.37 4.75 17.02
CA GLU A 194 -14.24 3.71 17.60
C GLU A 194 -13.51 2.38 17.72
N PHE A 195 -12.81 1.95 16.67
CA PHE A 195 -12.00 0.74 16.72
C PHE A 195 -11.01 0.75 17.88
N PHE A 196 -10.22 1.84 18.00
CA PHE A 196 -9.22 1.94 19.05
C PHE A 196 -9.85 2.06 20.45
N ASN A 197 -10.98 2.76 20.61
CA ASN A 197 -11.73 2.82 21.86
C ASN A 197 -12.21 1.44 22.28
N LYS A 198 -12.83 0.66 21.40
CA LYS A 198 -13.26 -0.71 21.66
C LYS A 198 -12.07 -1.63 21.99
N LEU A 199 -10.95 -1.44 21.30
CA LEU A 199 -9.72 -2.20 21.55
C LEU A 199 -9.17 -1.93 22.95
N ILE A 200 -9.09 -0.65 23.35
CA ILE A 200 -8.66 -0.22 24.69
C ILE A 200 -9.59 -0.76 25.75
N ALA A 201 -10.90 -0.61 25.57
CA ALA A 201 -11.92 -1.09 26.50
C ALA A 201 -11.99 -2.64 26.63
N GLY A 202 -11.31 -3.40 25.78
CA GLY A 202 -11.33 -4.87 25.80
C GLY A 202 -12.59 -5.47 25.19
N GLU A 203 -13.40 -4.71 24.48
CA GLU A 203 -14.69 -5.20 23.95
C GLU A 203 -14.50 -6.36 22.96
N PHE A 204 -13.39 -6.40 22.23
CA PHE A 204 -13.08 -7.49 21.30
C PHE A 204 -12.71 -8.81 21.99
N GLU A 205 -12.54 -8.83 23.31
CA GLU A 205 -12.25 -10.07 24.06
C GLU A 205 -13.48 -10.95 24.23
N ASN A 206 -14.65 -10.31 24.36
CA ASN A 206 -15.92 -10.95 24.64
C ASN A 206 -16.96 -10.75 23.54
N MET A 207 -16.53 -10.33 22.36
CA MET A 207 -17.47 -10.02 21.27
C MET A 207 -18.15 -11.27 20.76
N ASN A 208 -19.48 -11.26 20.79
CA ASN A 208 -20.28 -12.35 20.26
C ASN A 208 -20.29 -12.28 18.73
N PRO A 209 -19.77 -13.31 18.02
CA PRO A 209 -19.70 -13.29 16.55
C PRO A 209 -21.07 -13.27 15.87
N PHE A 210 -22.17 -13.49 16.63
CA PHE A 210 -23.54 -13.48 16.11
C PHE A 210 -24.25 -12.12 16.29
N VAL A 211 -23.64 -11.16 16.98
CA VAL A 211 -24.19 -9.81 17.08
C VAL A 211 -23.79 -9.04 15.84
N LYS A 212 -24.74 -8.40 15.16
CA LYS A 212 -24.47 -7.52 14.03
C LYS A 212 -23.62 -6.35 14.50
N SER A 213 -22.37 -6.32 14.09
CA SER A 213 -21.39 -5.30 14.37
C SER A 213 -20.57 -5.08 13.11
N ASP A 214 -19.99 -3.89 12.99
CA ASP A 214 -19.09 -3.55 11.87
C ASP A 214 -17.78 -4.32 11.96
N PHE A 215 -17.47 -4.81 13.16
CA PHE A 215 -16.31 -5.65 13.42
C PHE A 215 -16.73 -7.09 13.67
N LYS A 216 -16.08 -8.01 13.00
CA LYS A 216 -16.16 -9.45 13.29
C LYS A 216 -14.87 -9.90 13.93
N VAL A 217 -14.95 -10.44 15.14
CA VAL A 217 -13.80 -11.08 15.79
C VAL A 217 -13.82 -12.57 15.50
N GLU A 218 -12.73 -13.08 15.00
CA GLU A 218 -12.50 -14.50 14.78
C GLU A 218 -11.26 -14.93 15.57
N VAL A 219 -11.45 -15.90 16.46
CA VAL A 219 -10.34 -16.54 17.17
C VAL A 219 -10.11 -17.90 16.53
N LYS A 220 -9.00 -18.02 15.83
CA LYS A 220 -8.60 -19.26 15.18
C LYS A 220 -7.69 -20.05 16.12
N GLU A 221 -7.98 -21.35 16.26
CA GLU A 221 -7.11 -22.28 16.94
C GLU A 221 -6.20 -22.95 15.92
N PHE A 222 -4.91 -22.96 16.19
CA PHE A 222 -3.89 -23.52 15.32
C PHE A 222 -3.03 -24.52 16.08
N GLY A 223 -2.42 -25.47 15.35
CA GLY A 223 -1.51 -26.47 15.92
C GLY A 223 -2.19 -27.82 16.13
N LYS A 224 -1.39 -28.80 16.58
CA LYS A 224 -1.84 -30.16 16.88
C LYS A 224 -1.78 -30.39 18.39
N ASP A 225 -2.71 -31.15 18.93
CA ASP A 225 -2.98 -31.54 20.29
C ASP A 225 -2.16 -30.95 21.47
N ASN A 226 -0.84 -30.93 21.40
CA ASN A 226 0.03 -30.42 22.47
C ASN A 226 0.67 -29.05 22.19
N GLU A 227 0.44 -28.47 21.03
CA GLU A 227 0.98 -27.17 20.62
C GLU A 227 -0.12 -26.25 20.09
N LYS A 228 -1.25 -26.21 20.82
CA LYS A 228 -2.35 -25.34 20.44
C LYS A 228 -2.04 -23.89 20.80
N PHE A 229 -2.29 -23.00 19.87
CA PHE A 229 -2.22 -21.55 20.09
C PHE A 229 -3.40 -20.87 19.40
N HIS A 230 -3.73 -19.70 19.88
CA HIS A 230 -4.87 -18.93 19.39
C HIS A 230 -4.37 -17.65 18.72
N GLY A 231 -4.88 -17.40 17.51
CA GLY A 231 -4.70 -16.11 16.81
C GLY A 231 -6.03 -15.39 16.74
N ARG A 232 -6.04 -14.13 17.14
CA ARG A 232 -7.22 -13.28 17.02
C ARG A 232 -7.13 -12.47 15.74
N PHE A 233 -8.18 -12.56 14.93
CA PHE A 233 -8.40 -11.74 13.74
C PHE A 233 -9.60 -10.83 13.98
N ILE A 234 -9.43 -9.55 13.68
CA ILE A 234 -10.51 -8.58 13.72
C ILE A 234 -10.73 -8.13 12.28
N HIS A 235 -11.92 -8.42 11.76
CA HIS A 235 -12.30 -8.05 10.42
C HIS A 235 -13.20 -6.83 10.47
N TYR A 236 -12.91 -5.86 9.63
CA TYR A 236 -13.74 -4.71 9.37
C TYR A 236 -14.22 -4.80 7.92
N TRP A 237 -15.52 -4.97 7.73
CA TRP A 237 -16.12 -5.31 6.45
C TRP A 237 -16.61 -4.12 5.66
N ASP A 238 -16.66 -2.96 6.29
CA ASP A 238 -17.15 -1.79 5.61
C ASP A 238 -16.12 -1.24 4.63
N GLU A 239 -16.61 -0.76 3.50
CA GLU A 239 -15.80 -0.16 2.44
C GLU A 239 -16.13 1.33 2.38
N PRO A 240 -15.45 2.16 3.18
CA PRO A 240 -15.81 3.54 3.34
C PRO A 240 -15.70 4.30 2.01
N ASP A 241 -16.53 5.33 1.88
CA ASP A 241 -16.30 6.34 0.86
C ASP A 241 -14.90 6.94 1.07
N VAL A 242 -14.05 6.84 0.05
CA VAL A 242 -12.67 7.34 0.14
C VAL A 242 -12.60 8.84 0.38
N GLU A 243 -13.63 9.60 -0.04
CA GLU A 243 -13.73 11.03 0.25
C GLU A 243 -13.93 11.31 1.75
N SER A 244 -14.51 10.38 2.50
CA SER A 244 -14.69 10.51 3.95
C SER A 244 -13.40 10.27 4.75
N ILE A 245 -12.41 9.58 4.18
CA ILE A 245 -11.13 9.32 4.83
C ILE A 245 -10.35 10.64 4.95
N PRO A 246 -9.89 11.05 6.13
CA PRO A 246 -9.24 12.35 6.30
C PRO A 246 -7.93 12.45 5.52
N ASN A 247 -7.55 13.66 5.16
CA ASN A 247 -6.25 13.94 4.56
C ASN A 247 -5.12 13.65 5.55
N ILE A 248 -3.98 13.21 5.03
CA ILE A 248 -2.79 13.06 5.87
C ILE A 248 -2.41 14.40 6.51
N VAL A 249 -1.93 14.34 7.75
CA VAL A 249 -1.50 15.53 8.50
C VAL A 249 0.01 15.67 8.59
N GLU A 250 0.73 14.59 8.36
CA GLU A 250 2.20 14.52 8.30
C GLU A 250 2.65 13.81 7.03
N PRO A 251 3.91 14.03 6.58
CA PRO A 251 4.35 13.56 5.27
C PRO A 251 4.37 12.03 5.14
N SER A 252 3.90 11.57 4.00
CA SER A 252 4.05 10.19 3.58
C SER A 252 5.44 9.92 2.99
N MET A 253 5.85 8.65 2.96
CA MET A 253 7.10 8.25 2.30
C MET A 253 7.02 8.52 0.80
N HIS A 254 8.09 9.06 0.25
CA HIS A 254 8.25 9.35 -1.18
C HIS A 254 7.18 10.26 -1.81
N GLY A 255 6.45 11.05 -1.01
CA GLY A 255 5.35 11.86 -1.51
C GLY A 255 4.16 11.04 -2.02
N MET A 256 4.00 9.82 -1.53
CA MET A 256 2.91 8.96 -1.93
C MET A 256 1.56 9.53 -1.50
N VAL A 257 0.63 9.55 -2.44
CA VAL A 257 -0.79 9.86 -2.21
C VAL A 257 -1.63 8.85 -2.98
N GLU A 258 -2.76 8.49 -2.42
CA GLU A 258 -3.69 7.56 -3.06
C GLU A 258 -4.67 8.34 -3.93
N VAL A 259 -4.93 7.85 -5.14
CA VAL A 259 -5.89 8.48 -6.07
C VAL A 259 -7.13 7.61 -6.30
N MET A 260 -7.02 6.31 -6.03
CA MET A 260 -8.14 5.38 -6.21
C MET A 260 -7.91 4.07 -5.47
N ARG A 261 -8.98 3.33 -5.22
CA ARG A 261 -9.00 1.95 -4.73
C ARG A 261 -9.85 1.06 -5.62
N GLY A 262 -9.38 -0.17 -5.82
CA GLY A 262 -10.02 -1.13 -6.72
C GLY A 262 -9.75 -0.83 -8.19
N CYS A 263 -9.87 -1.83 -9.06
CA CYS A 263 -9.69 -1.65 -10.50
C CYS A 263 -10.88 -2.11 -11.34
N GLY A 264 -11.80 -2.90 -10.78
CA GLY A 264 -13.02 -3.35 -11.44
C GLY A 264 -12.83 -4.24 -12.66
N ARG A 265 -11.59 -4.68 -12.98
CA ARG A 265 -11.32 -5.49 -14.18
C ARG A 265 -11.65 -6.97 -14.02
N GLY A 266 -11.71 -7.51 -12.82
CA GLY A 266 -12.17 -8.88 -12.58
C GLY A 266 -11.15 -9.98 -12.90
N CYS A 267 -9.84 -9.72 -12.85
CA CYS A 267 -8.81 -10.75 -13.00
C CYS A 267 -8.95 -11.79 -11.87
N LYS A 268 -9.08 -13.08 -12.22
CA LYS A 268 -9.43 -14.16 -11.28
C LYS A 268 -8.33 -14.51 -10.27
N PHE A 269 -7.14 -13.98 -10.44
CA PHE A 269 -5.99 -14.21 -9.57
C PHE A 269 -5.66 -12.99 -8.68
N CYS A 270 -6.45 -11.91 -8.75
CA CYS A 270 -6.11 -10.63 -8.14
C CYS A 270 -7.14 -10.23 -7.08
N ASP A 271 -6.72 -10.05 -5.84
CA ASP A 271 -7.57 -9.61 -4.74
C ASP A 271 -8.06 -8.17 -4.89
N VAL A 272 -7.27 -7.32 -5.54
CA VAL A 272 -7.61 -5.91 -5.78
C VAL A 272 -8.93 -5.76 -6.53
N THR A 273 -9.25 -6.70 -7.41
CA THR A 273 -10.50 -6.67 -8.18
C THR A 273 -11.75 -6.93 -7.33
N LEU A 274 -11.58 -7.47 -6.12
CA LEU A 274 -12.68 -7.68 -5.17
C LEU A 274 -13.09 -6.40 -4.46
N ARG A 275 -12.20 -5.39 -4.48
CA ARG A 275 -12.49 -4.07 -3.89
C ARG A 275 -13.35 -3.25 -4.85
N PRO A 276 -14.39 -2.55 -4.36
CA PRO A 276 -15.15 -1.63 -5.19
C PRO A 276 -14.25 -0.51 -5.69
N LEU A 277 -14.55 -0.07 -6.91
CA LEU A 277 -13.84 1.01 -7.55
C LEU A 277 -14.29 2.34 -6.95
N ARG A 278 -13.36 3.05 -6.29
CA ARG A 278 -13.58 4.32 -5.61
C ARG A 278 -12.45 5.28 -5.93
N TYR A 279 -12.75 6.58 -6.02
CA TYR A 279 -11.79 7.61 -6.42
C TYR A 279 -11.72 8.72 -5.40
N TYR A 280 -10.52 9.22 -5.16
CA TYR A 280 -10.30 10.49 -4.49
C TYR A 280 -10.48 11.64 -5.49
N SER A 281 -11.13 12.72 -5.07
CA SER A 281 -11.24 13.93 -5.88
C SER A 281 -9.85 14.55 -6.14
N PRO A 282 -9.66 15.23 -7.29
CA PRO A 282 -8.41 15.92 -7.57
C PRO A 282 -8.02 16.93 -6.49
N GLU A 283 -9.00 17.58 -5.86
CA GLU A 283 -8.75 18.54 -4.79
C GLU A 283 -8.20 17.85 -3.54
N LYS A 284 -8.74 16.70 -3.16
CA LYS A 284 -8.25 15.92 -2.02
C LYS A 284 -6.82 15.42 -2.25
N VAL A 285 -6.54 14.91 -3.42
CA VAL A 285 -5.18 14.49 -3.84
C VAL A 285 -4.21 15.67 -3.75
N LYS A 286 -4.61 16.84 -4.25
CA LYS A 286 -3.82 18.08 -4.19
C LYS A 286 -3.49 18.46 -2.75
N GLN A 287 -4.47 18.47 -1.85
CA GLN A 287 -4.27 18.81 -0.44
C GLN A 287 -3.25 17.91 0.24
N GLU A 288 -3.23 16.61 -0.06
CA GLU A 288 -2.24 15.68 0.49
C GLU A 288 -0.84 15.87 -0.12
N ILE A 289 -0.75 16.18 -1.41
CA ILE A 289 0.52 16.57 -2.03
C ILE A 289 1.08 17.82 -1.35
N GLU A 290 0.24 18.81 -1.06
CA GLU A 290 0.66 20.00 -0.35
C GLU A 290 1.23 19.72 1.05
N VAL A 291 0.66 18.76 1.79
CA VAL A 291 1.25 18.31 3.07
C VAL A 291 2.66 17.74 2.86
N ASN A 292 2.82 16.87 1.86
CA ASN A 292 4.11 16.29 1.52
C ASN A 292 5.15 17.35 1.13
N ILE A 293 4.75 18.40 0.42
CA ILE A 293 5.62 19.52 0.06
C ILE A 293 5.95 20.38 1.28
N LYS A 294 4.92 20.88 1.96
CA LYS A 294 5.08 21.89 3.03
C LYS A 294 5.82 21.33 4.26
N LYS A 295 5.50 20.10 4.65
CA LYS A 295 6.07 19.46 5.84
C LYS A 295 7.24 18.52 5.52
N GLY A 296 7.22 17.88 4.35
CA GLY A 296 8.20 16.88 3.94
C GLY A 296 9.29 17.41 3.01
N GLY A 297 9.13 18.60 2.43
CA GLY A 297 10.04 19.13 1.41
C GLY A 297 10.10 18.30 0.14
N GLN A 298 9.12 17.43 -0.08
CA GLN A 298 9.09 16.51 -1.22
C GLN A 298 8.59 17.24 -2.46
N ARG A 299 9.26 17.02 -3.59
CA ARG A 299 8.89 17.64 -4.88
C ARG A 299 8.37 16.63 -5.89
N ASN A 300 8.22 15.40 -5.46
CA ASN A 300 7.66 14.30 -6.24
C ASN A 300 6.32 13.88 -5.67
N ALA A 301 5.40 13.45 -6.51
CA ALA A 301 4.14 12.84 -6.11
C ALA A 301 4.01 11.45 -6.73
N TRP A 302 3.85 10.45 -5.87
CA TRP A 302 3.57 9.08 -6.28
C TRP A 302 2.08 8.83 -6.12
N LEU A 303 1.42 8.62 -7.26
CA LEU A 303 -0.01 8.43 -7.31
C LEU A 303 -0.35 6.95 -7.16
N HIS A 304 -0.67 6.54 -5.94
CA HIS A 304 -1.10 5.16 -5.72
C HIS A 304 -2.44 4.90 -6.40
N SER A 305 -2.42 3.98 -7.35
CA SER A 305 -3.57 3.57 -8.14
C SER A 305 -3.50 2.08 -8.43
N ASP A 306 -4.64 1.40 -8.43
CA ASP A 306 -4.70 -0.02 -8.83
C ASP A 306 -4.74 -0.18 -10.37
N ASP A 307 -5.27 0.80 -11.08
CA ASP A 307 -5.14 1.01 -12.53
C ASP A 307 -5.49 2.46 -12.86
N ILE A 308 -4.50 3.30 -13.08
CA ILE A 308 -4.72 4.74 -13.31
C ILE A 308 -5.68 5.02 -14.48
N PHE A 309 -5.68 4.17 -15.50
CA PHE A 309 -6.51 4.37 -16.70
C PHE A 309 -8.00 4.11 -16.48
N VAL A 310 -8.41 3.59 -15.32
CA VAL A 310 -9.82 3.50 -14.95
C VAL A 310 -10.27 4.60 -13.99
N TYR A 311 -9.40 5.55 -13.66
CA TYR A 311 -9.77 6.70 -12.82
C TYR A 311 -10.93 7.48 -13.43
N GLY A 312 -11.92 7.82 -12.60
CA GLY A 312 -13.10 8.56 -13.02
C GLY A 312 -14.10 7.76 -13.88
N LEU A 313 -13.96 6.42 -13.95
CA LEU A 313 -14.95 5.57 -14.63
C LEU A 313 -16.09 5.18 -13.70
N ASP A 314 -17.32 5.20 -14.18
CA ASP A 314 -18.44 4.52 -13.52
C ASP A 314 -18.54 3.09 -14.08
N PRO A 315 -18.18 2.05 -13.32
CA PRO A 315 -18.19 0.66 -13.78
C PRO A 315 -19.57 0.16 -14.20
N ARG A 316 -20.64 0.80 -13.71
CA ARG A 316 -22.02 0.46 -14.04
C ARG A 316 -22.41 0.98 -15.41
N LYS A 317 -21.76 2.05 -15.87
CA LYS A 317 -22.01 2.69 -17.17
C LYS A 317 -20.99 2.31 -18.23
N THR A 318 -19.77 1.94 -17.81
CA THR A 318 -18.64 1.75 -18.72
C THR A 318 -18.35 0.25 -18.92
N LYS A 319 -19.01 -0.37 -19.88
CA LYS A 319 -18.79 -1.81 -20.19
C LYS A 319 -17.43 -2.10 -20.82
N ASN A 320 -16.86 -1.14 -21.52
CA ASN A 320 -15.64 -1.30 -22.30
C ASN A 320 -14.36 -0.85 -21.57
N MET A 321 -14.44 -0.34 -20.34
CA MET A 321 -13.30 0.13 -19.55
C MET A 321 -12.39 1.14 -20.29
N ALA A 322 -12.92 1.89 -21.25
CA ALA A 322 -12.18 2.94 -21.94
C ALA A 322 -11.90 4.12 -20.97
N PRO A 323 -10.70 4.68 -20.97
CA PRO A 323 -10.33 5.75 -20.05
C PRO A 323 -11.23 6.99 -20.15
N ASN A 324 -11.48 7.61 -19.01
CA ASN A 324 -12.09 8.94 -18.94
C ASN A 324 -10.97 9.99 -19.02
N ARG A 325 -10.66 10.45 -20.24
CA ARG A 325 -9.57 11.39 -20.47
C ARG A 325 -9.75 12.69 -19.71
N ASP A 326 -10.95 13.24 -19.68
CA ASP A 326 -11.21 14.53 -19.03
C ASP A 326 -10.93 14.44 -17.51
N ALA A 327 -11.39 13.37 -16.85
CA ALA A 327 -11.13 13.13 -15.44
C ALA A 327 -9.63 12.93 -15.15
N LEU A 328 -8.92 12.21 -16.01
CA LEU A 328 -7.48 12.00 -15.88
C LEU A 328 -6.70 13.31 -16.09
N GLU A 329 -7.07 14.11 -17.08
CA GLU A 329 -6.46 15.42 -17.30
C GLU A 329 -6.69 16.36 -16.10
N GLU A 330 -7.90 16.37 -15.54
CA GLU A 330 -8.23 17.15 -14.35
C GLU A 330 -7.36 16.73 -13.15
N LEU A 331 -7.29 15.42 -12.87
CA LEU A 331 -6.44 14.87 -11.81
C LEU A 331 -4.96 15.31 -12.00
N PHE A 332 -4.38 15.06 -13.16
CA PHE A 332 -2.97 15.39 -13.40
C PHE A 332 -2.70 16.89 -13.42
N LYS A 333 -3.64 17.72 -13.87
CA LYS A 333 -3.55 19.19 -13.75
C LYS A 333 -3.55 19.64 -12.29
N ALA A 334 -4.41 19.06 -11.45
CA ALA A 334 -4.44 19.34 -10.01
C ALA A 334 -3.11 18.93 -9.36
N VAL A 335 -2.60 17.74 -9.64
CA VAL A 335 -1.31 17.25 -9.15
C VAL A 335 -0.17 18.21 -9.53
N MET A 336 -0.06 18.57 -10.78
CA MET A 336 1.02 19.45 -11.28
C MET A 336 0.88 20.90 -10.80
N SER A 337 -0.33 21.35 -10.47
CA SER A 337 -0.57 22.69 -9.92
C SER A 337 0.09 22.91 -8.55
N CYS A 338 0.43 21.84 -7.83
CA CYS A 338 1.15 21.90 -6.56
C CYS A 338 2.63 22.31 -6.72
N GLY A 339 3.13 22.44 -7.95
CA GLY A 339 4.53 22.80 -8.20
C GLY A 339 5.52 21.65 -8.00
N ILE A 340 5.05 20.41 -8.11
CA ILE A 340 5.92 19.22 -8.09
C ILE A 340 6.75 19.13 -9.39
N GLU A 341 7.91 18.49 -9.29
CA GLU A 341 8.84 18.32 -10.40
C GLU A 341 8.55 17.03 -11.18
N HIS A 342 8.08 15.99 -10.46
CA HIS A 342 7.88 14.68 -11.05
C HIS A 342 6.69 13.95 -10.43
N THR A 343 5.95 13.22 -11.26
CA THR A 343 4.83 12.36 -10.81
C THR A 343 4.79 11.05 -11.58
N ASN A 344 4.40 9.98 -10.89
CA ASN A 344 4.18 8.66 -11.47
C ASN A 344 2.91 8.04 -10.89
N PRO A 345 2.05 7.44 -11.72
CA PRO A 345 1.08 6.47 -11.24
C PRO A 345 1.78 5.15 -10.87
N THR A 346 1.26 4.43 -9.87
CA THR A 346 1.87 3.14 -9.52
C THR A 346 1.55 2.07 -10.55
N HIS A 347 0.29 1.92 -10.94
CA HIS A 347 -0.16 0.88 -11.87
C HIS A 347 -1.01 1.42 -13.00
N GLY A 348 -0.95 0.72 -14.12
CA GLY A 348 -1.81 0.93 -15.28
C GLY A 348 -1.88 -0.31 -16.17
N THR A 349 -2.83 -0.35 -17.07
CA THR A 349 -2.96 -1.45 -18.03
C THR A 349 -2.54 -1.03 -19.43
N LEU A 350 -1.92 -1.96 -20.19
CA LEU A 350 -1.55 -1.70 -21.58
C LEU A 350 -2.75 -1.38 -22.45
N ALA A 351 -3.88 -2.07 -22.21
CA ALA A 351 -5.13 -1.82 -22.92
C ALA A 351 -5.66 -0.40 -22.63
N GLY A 352 -5.61 0.06 -21.38
CA GLY A 352 -6.00 1.42 -21.02
C GLY A 352 -5.12 2.47 -21.69
N ALA A 353 -3.82 2.21 -21.78
CA ALA A 353 -2.85 3.14 -22.39
C ALA A 353 -3.13 3.43 -23.88
N ILE A 354 -3.74 2.48 -24.62
CA ILE A 354 -3.99 2.60 -26.05
C ILE A 354 -5.47 2.74 -26.43
N ALA A 355 -6.38 2.68 -25.46
CA ALA A 355 -7.81 2.74 -25.75
C ALA A 355 -8.29 4.14 -26.21
N ASP A 356 -7.52 5.18 -25.94
CA ASP A 356 -7.70 6.53 -26.49
C ASP A 356 -6.34 7.04 -26.97
N GLU A 357 -6.17 7.19 -28.29
CA GLU A 357 -4.92 7.61 -28.91
C GLU A 357 -4.43 9.00 -28.45
N LYS A 358 -5.32 9.86 -27.97
CA LYS A 358 -5.01 11.22 -27.49
C LYS A 358 -4.66 11.26 -26.00
N LEU A 359 -4.91 10.18 -25.25
CA LEU A 359 -4.74 10.16 -23.81
C LEU A 359 -3.30 10.39 -23.40
N LEU A 360 -2.40 9.49 -23.78
CA LEU A 360 -0.98 9.58 -23.35
C LEU A 360 -0.28 10.84 -23.84
N PRO A 361 -0.46 11.31 -25.10
CA PRO A 361 0.07 12.58 -25.53
C PRO A 361 -0.39 13.77 -24.67
N SER A 362 -1.68 13.79 -24.29
CA SER A 362 -2.22 14.83 -23.43
C SER A 362 -1.66 14.76 -22.02
N LEU A 363 -1.68 13.60 -21.39
CA LEU A 363 -1.15 13.41 -20.04
C LEU A 363 0.34 13.73 -19.97
N SER A 364 1.14 13.27 -20.95
CA SER A 364 2.58 13.53 -21.01
C SER A 364 2.89 15.01 -21.10
N LYS A 365 2.09 15.78 -21.86
CA LYS A 365 2.20 17.22 -21.91
C LYS A 365 1.91 17.87 -20.55
N ILE A 366 0.86 17.43 -19.85
CA ILE A 366 0.48 17.96 -18.52
C ILE A 366 1.59 17.70 -17.49
N ILE A 367 2.10 16.46 -17.42
CA ILE A 367 3.11 16.06 -16.44
C ILE A 367 4.54 16.36 -16.90
N LYS A 368 4.70 16.99 -18.06
CA LYS A 368 5.99 17.32 -18.66
C LYS A 368 6.90 16.10 -18.83
N SER A 369 6.30 14.95 -19.19
CA SER A 369 7.05 13.73 -19.49
C SER A 369 7.88 13.95 -20.76
N GLY A 370 9.15 13.53 -20.73
CA GLY A 370 10.09 13.78 -21.82
C GLY A 370 11.37 12.95 -21.67
N PRO A 371 12.36 13.11 -22.58
CA PRO A 371 13.60 12.33 -22.56
C PRO A 371 14.34 12.35 -21.21
N ASN A 372 14.32 13.49 -20.54
CA ASN A 372 15.00 13.70 -19.25
C ASN A 372 14.07 13.64 -18.03
N ASN A 373 12.77 13.48 -18.24
CA ASN A 373 11.76 13.37 -17.20
C ASN A 373 10.76 12.28 -17.59
N LYS A 374 11.16 11.03 -17.45
CA LYS A 374 10.34 9.87 -17.84
C LYS A 374 9.39 9.51 -16.74
N THR A 375 8.19 9.06 -17.10
CA THR A 375 7.14 8.61 -16.19
C THR A 375 7.13 7.09 -16.12
N GLY A 376 7.18 6.50 -14.92
CA GLY A 376 7.08 5.07 -14.74
C GLY A 376 5.63 4.63 -14.50
N VAL A 377 5.32 3.42 -14.95
CA VAL A 377 4.05 2.77 -14.66
C VAL A 377 4.24 1.26 -14.64
N GLN A 378 3.76 0.60 -13.60
CA GLN A 378 3.75 -0.87 -13.57
C GLN A 378 2.56 -1.39 -14.37
N CYS A 379 2.84 -2.31 -15.29
CA CYS A 379 1.83 -2.93 -16.14
C CYS A 379 1.85 -4.45 -15.93
N GLY A 380 0.72 -5.03 -15.59
CA GLY A 380 0.61 -6.48 -15.53
C GLY A 380 0.60 -7.08 -16.94
N PHE A 381 1.70 -7.70 -17.35
CA PHE A 381 1.76 -8.52 -18.58
C PHE A 381 1.22 -9.93 -18.32
N GLU A 382 1.48 -10.49 -17.15
CA GLU A 382 1.07 -11.77 -16.60
C GLU A 382 1.53 -12.97 -17.43
N THR A 383 1.12 -13.07 -18.69
CA THR A 383 1.47 -14.19 -19.57
C THR A 383 1.33 -13.82 -21.05
N GLY A 384 2.14 -14.44 -21.92
CA GLY A 384 1.99 -14.36 -23.38
C GLY A 384 0.93 -15.31 -23.94
N SER A 385 0.31 -16.16 -23.11
CA SER A 385 -0.67 -17.16 -23.59
C SER A 385 -2.07 -16.57 -23.74
N LEU A 386 -2.58 -16.51 -24.99
CA LEU A 386 -3.95 -16.08 -25.29
C LEU A 386 -4.99 -16.89 -24.51
N ARG A 387 -4.75 -18.20 -24.36
CA ARG A 387 -5.65 -19.09 -23.62
C ARG A 387 -5.71 -18.72 -22.14
N LEU A 388 -4.57 -18.42 -21.50
CA LEU A 388 -4.55 -18.07 -20.09
C LEU A 388 -5.11 -16.66 -19.84
N ILE A 389 -4.78 -15.71 -20.69
CA ILE A 389 -5.35 -14.37 -20.63
C ILE A 389 -6.87 -14.43 -20.75
N GLY A 390 -7.41 -15.11 -21.77
CA GLY A 390 -8.85 -15.23 -21.96
C GLY A 390 -9.58 -15.97 -20.84
N LYS A 391 -8.88 -16.91 -20.16
CA LYS A 391 -9.47 -17.67 -19.05
C LYS A 391 -9.48 -16.92 -17.72
N TYR A 392 -8.42 -16.17 -17.43
CA TYR A 392 -8.17 -15.62 -16.09
C TYR A 392 -8.13 -14.09 -16.01
N ALA A 393 -8.02 -13.39 -17.13
CA ALA A 393 -7.86 -11.94 -17.18
C ALA A 393 -8.45 -11.28 -18.43
N ASP A 394 -9.53 -11.82 -18.97
CA ASP A 394 -10.20 -11.34 -20.19
C ASP A 394 -10.57 -9.86 -20.11
N ARG A 395 -11.12 -9.41 -19.01
CA ARG A 395 -11.51 -7.99 -18.83
C ARG A 395 -10.31 -7.05 -18.61
N LYS A 396 -9.11 -7.59 -18.37
CA LYS A 396 -7.88 -6.78 -18.31
C LYS A 396 -7.58 -6.12 -19.65
N LEU A 397 -8.03 -6.75 -20.74
CA LEU A 397 -7.83 -6.27 -22.10
C LEU A 397 -8.90 -5.28 -22.55
N ALA A 398 -10.01 -5.15 -21.82
CA ALA A 398 -11.07 -4.25 -22.24
C ALA A 398 -10.53 -2.85 -22.56
N PRO A 399 -10.89 -2.27 -23.72
CA PRO A 399 -12.00 -2.66 -24.62
C PRO A 399 -11.68 -3.76 -25.65
N TYR A 400 -10.49 -4.30 -25.68
CA TYR A 400 -10.04 -5.29 -26.66
C TYR A 400 -10.44 -6.72 -26.26
N LYS A 401 -10.30 -7.66 -27.21
CA LYS A 401 -10.59 -9.08 -26.99
C LYS A 401 -9.30 -9.86 -26.63
N PRO A 402 -9.43 -11.03 -25.99
CA PRO A 402 -8.26 -11.86 -25.64
C PRO A 402 -7.37 -12.22 -26.84
N GLU A 403 -7.94 -12.41 -28.02
CA GLU A 403 -7.22 -12.74 -29.26
C GLU A 403 -6.27 -11.62 -29.71
N GLU A 404 -6.55 -10.38 -29.29
CA GLU A 404 -5.77 -9.18 -29.64
C GLU A 404 -4.59 -8.95 -28.67
N TRP A 405 -4.40 -9.81 -27.66
CA TRP A 405 -3.44 -9.56 -26.57
C TRP A 405 -2.02 -9.25 -27.06
N HIS A 406 -1.51 -10.01 -28.01
CA HIS A 406 -0.15 -9.75 -28.52
C HIS A 406 -0.04 -8.39 -29.20
N TRP A 407 -1.06 -7.97 -29.89
CA TRP A 407 -1.13 -6.64 -30.48
C TRP A 407 -1.24 -5.56 -29.40
N VAL A 408 -2.12 -5.73 -28.40
CA VAL A 408 -2.27 -4.82 -27.25
C VAL A 408 -0.94 -4.63 -26.52
N VAL A 409 -0.18 -5.71 -26.30
CA VAL A 409 1.14 -5.63 -25.68
C VAL A 409 2.08 -4.80 -26.54
N LYS A 410 2.20 -5.11 -27.83
CA LYS A 410 3.10 -4.42 -28.74
C LYS A 410 2.78 -2.93 -28.84
N GLU A 411 1.53 -2.60 -29.12
CA GLU A 411 1.13 -1.20 -29.28
C GLU A 411 1.11 -0.45 -27.94
N GLY A 412 0.73 -1.10 -26.83
CA GLY A 412 0.79 -0.51 -25.50
C GLY A 412 2.21 -0.11 -25.10
N VAL A 413 3.17 -1.00 -25.29
CA VAL A 413 4.60 -0.70 -25.02
C VAL A 413 5.11 0.42 -25.93
N LYS A 414 4.80 0.36 -27.22
CA LYS A 414 5.18 1.37 -28.18
C LYS A 414 4.62 2.75 -27.79
N THR A 415 3.31 2.84 -27.57
CA THR A 415 2.62 4.09 -27.23
C THR A 415 3.14 4.69 -25.92
N LEU A 416 3.37 3.87 -24.89
CA LEU A 416 3.98 4.31 -23.64
C LEU A 416 5.37 4.91 -23.89
N ASN A 417 6.25 4.19 -24.59
CA ASN A 417 7.61 4.64 -24.84
C ASN A 417 7.68 5.91 -25.72
N GLU A 418 6.84 6.01 -26.75
CA GLU A 418 6.75 7.20 -27.61
C GLU A 418 6.31 8.44 -26.82
N ASN A 419 5.56 8.25 -25.73
CA ASN A 419 5.14 9.31 -24.82
C ASN A 419 6.02 9.45 -23.58
N HIS A 420 7.22 8.84 -23.58
CA HIS A 420 8.19 8.87 -22.51
C HIS A 420 7.71 8.23 -21.18
N TRP A 421 6.78 7.28 -21.28
CA TRP A 421 6.39 6.43 -20.17
C TRP A 421 7.15 5.11 -20.23
N ILE A 422 7.66 4.66 -19.09
CA ILE A 422 8.41 3.41 -18.99
C ILE A 422 7.56 2.37 -18.29
N PRO A 423 7.07 1.35 -19.01
CA PRO A 423 6.35 0.25 -18.38
C PRO A 423 7.31 -0.69 -17.66
N ALA A 424 6.98 -1.03 -16.42
CA ALA A 424 7.57 -2.15 -15.68
C ALA A 424 6.58 -3.31 -15.68
N PHE A 425 7.02 -4.50 -16.09
CA PHE A 425 6.12 -5.63 -16.25
C PHE A 425 6.13 -6.59 -15.07
N THR A 426 4.94 -7.07 -14.70
CA THR A 426 4.78 -8.24 -13.85
C THR A 426 4.43 -9.45 -14.70
N LEU A 427 5.01 -10.61 -14.34
CA LEU A 427 4.83 -11.89 -14.99
C LEU A 427 4.42 -12.92 -13.95
N ILE A 428 3.43 -13.76 -14.29
CA ILE A 428 3.09 -14.93 -13.49
C ILE A 428 3.90 -16.11 -14.02
N MET A 429 4.78 -16.62 -13.17
CA MET A 429 5.55 -17.82 -13.45
C MET A 429 4.99 -18.99 -12.64
N GLY A 430 4.83 -20.16 -13.27
CA GLY A 430 4.34 -21.37 -12.65
C GLY A 430 4.71 -22.62 -13.43
#